data_03908f2a93ce375790ebe30451efb6ca
#
_entry.id   03908f2a93ce375790ebe30451efb6ca
#
_cell.length_a   1.000
_cell.length_b   1.000
_cell.length_c   1.000
_cell.angle_alpha   90.00
_cell.angle_beta   90.00
_cell.angle_gamma   90.00
#
_symmetry.space_group_name_H-M   'P 1'
#
loop_
_entity.id
_entity.type
_entity.pdbx_description
1 polymer ?
#
loop_
_entity_poly.entity_id
_entity_poly.type
_entity_poly.pdbx_seq_one_letter_code
_entity_poly.pdbx_strand_id
1 'polypeptide(L)'
;MVSPGFITFSVISLVKGLSRNAGIPMPRLYIIPTEIPNAFATGRNENHAAVAVTEGLISLLDRDEIAGVIGHELSHIRHHDTLIMTLAATFATAISYLAQAAQWAAIFGSGRDSEGRSNNPFALIATIIIAPLAASLVQMALSRSREFMADASGAEISGKPLALARALQKLDLSLIHISEPTRPEPIS
;
A
#
# COMPACT_ATOMS: atom_id res chain seq x y z
N MET A 1 3.02 -4.73 -33.83
CA MET A 1 1.84 -4.47 -33.01
C MET A 1 1.38 -5.80 -32.45
N VAL A 2 1.60 -6.07 -31.16
CA VAL A 2 1.24 -7.34 -30.51
C VAL A 2 -0.27 -7.31 -30.23
N SER A 3 -0.97 -8.38 -30.62
CA SER A 3 -2.43 -8.46 -30.41
C SER A 3 -2.79 -8.37 -28.91
N PRO A 4 -3.82 -7.59 -28.53
CA PRO A 4 -4.27 -7.48 -27.13
C PRO A 4 -4.51 -8.83 -26.45
N GLY A 5 -5.01 -9.82 -27.18
CA GLY A 5 -5.23 -11.18 -26.68
C GLY A 5 -3.94 -11.93 -26.31
N PHE A 6 -2.83 -11.69 -27.00
CA PHE A 6 -1.54 -12.32 -26.70
C PHE A 6 -0.91 -11.73 -25.42
N ILE A 7 -1.03 -10.43 -25.23
CA ILE A 7 -0.57 -9.73 -24.02
C ILE A 7 -1.33 -10.26 -22.81
N THR A 8 -2.65 -10.32 -22.90
CA THR A 8 -3.51 -10.84 -21.82
C THR A 8 -3.16 -12.28 -21.46
N PHE A 9 -2.98 -13.16 -22.45
CA PHE A 9 -2.61 -14.55 -22.22
C PHE A 9 -1.22 -14.69 -21.54
N SER A 10 -0.27 -13.86 -21.96
CA SER A 10 1.07 -13.84 -21.37
C SER A 10 1.05 -13.43 -19.90
N VAL A 11 0.29 -12.39 -19.53
CA VAL A 11 0.16 -11.91 -18.14
C VAL A 11 -0.59 -12.94 -17.29
N ILE A 12 -1.66 -13.56 -17.79
CA ILE A 12 -2.40 -14.61 -17.06
C ILE A 12 -1.46 -15.79 -16.72
N SER A 13 -0.68 -16.24 -17.69
CA SER A 13 0.24 -17.37 -17.48
C SER A 13 1.34 -17.03 -16.47
N LEU A 14 1.80 -15.78 -16.47
CA LEU A 14 2.78 -15.25 -15.53
C LEU A 14 2.22 -15.23 -14.10
N VAL A 15 1.05 -14.60 -13.90
CA VAL A 15 0.39 -14.54 -12.59
C VAL A 15 0.12 -15.94 -12.03
N LYS A 16 -0.33 -16.87 -12.88
CA LYS A 16 -0.56 -18.26 -12.49
C LYS A 16 0.71 -18.96 -12.00
N GLY A 17 1.83 -18.72 -12.67
CA GLY A 17 3.14 -19.25 -12.24
C GLY A 17 3.58 -18.67 -10.91
N LEU A 18 3.52 -17.34 -10.78
CA LEU A 18 3.91 -16.63 -9.57
C LEU A 18 3.02 -16.98 -8.36
N SER A 19 1.70 -17.15 -8.57
CA SER A 19 0.80 -17.57 -7.49
C SER A 19 1.16 -18.95 -6.96
N ARG A 20 1.57 -19.88 -7.82
CA ARG A 20 2.08 -21.20 -7.38
C ARG A 20 3.35 -21.08 -6.56
N ASN A 21 4.29 -20.23 -6.99
CA ASN A 21 5.52 -19.98 -6.26
C ASN A 21 5.25 -19.35 -4.89
N ALA A 22 4.25 -18.44 -4.83
CA ALA A 22 3.80 -17.81 -3.59
C ALA A 22 3.02 -18.77 -2.66
N GLY A 23 2.56 -19.93 -3.16
CA GLY A 23 1.76 -20.87 -2.39
C GLY A 23 0.32 -20.40 -2.15
N ILE A 24 -0.20 -19.48 -2.97
CA ILE A 24 -1.56 -18.93 -2.85
C ILE A 24 -2.44 -19.32 -4.04
N PRO A 25 -3.77 -19.36 -3.89
CA PRO A 25 -4.68 -19.50 -5.01
C PRO A 25 -4.47 -18.39 -6.04
N MET A 26 -4.69 -18.68 -7.31
CA MET A 26 -4.59 -17.65 -8.35
C MET A 26 -5.62 -16.54 -8.10
N PRO A 27 -5.20 -15.28 -7.89
CA PRO A 27 -6.11 -14.17 -7.69
C PRO A 27 -6.88 -13.84 -8.98
N ARG A 28 -7.99 -13.13 -8.87
CA ARG A 28 -8.65 -12.55 -10.04
C ARG A 28 -7.74 -11.52 -10.68
N LEU A 29 -7.54 -11.61 -11.99
CA LEU A 29 -6.69 -10.66 -12.72
C LEU A 29 -7.56 -9.68 -13.49
N TYR A 30 -7.24 -8.40 -13.35
CA TYR A 30 -7.85 -7.30 -14.10
C TYR A 30 -6.79 -6.53 -14.87
N ILE A 31 -7.08 -6.21 -16.12
CA ILE A 31 -6.27 -5.29 -16.93
C ILE A 31 -7.06 -3.99 -17.05
N ILE A 32 -6.45 -2.88 -16.63
CA ILE A 32 -7.08 -1.56 -16.62
C ILE A 32 -6.59 -0.79 -17.85
N PRO A 33 -7.50 -0.31 -18.74
CA PRO A 33 -7.13 0.41 -19.95
C PRO A 33 -6.75 1.86 -19.62
N THR A 34 -5.55 2.06 -19.08
CA THR A 34 -4.94 3.37 -18.81
C THR A 34 -3.47 3.34 -19.14
N GLU A 35 -2.96 4.47 -19.62
CA GLU A 35 -1.54 4.65 -19.94
C GLU A 35 -0.67 4.89 -18.70
N ILE A 36 -1.26 5.28 -17.57
CA ILE A 36 -0.53 5.47 -16.31
C ILE A 36 -0.04 4.10 -15.82
N PRO A 37 1.28 3.88 -15.71
CA PRO A 37 1.83 2.60 -15.30
C PRO A 37 1.55 2.36 -13.81
N ASN A 38 0.78 1.32 -13.51
CA ASN A 38 0.46 0.94 -12.14
C ASN A 38 0.10 -0.56 -12.05
N ALA A 39 0.34 -1.14 -10.87
CA ALA A 39 -0.19 -2.43 -10.46
C ALA A 39 -0.55 -2.39 -8.97
N PHE A 40 -1.57 -3.11 -8.57
CA PHE A 40 -1.92 -3.24 -7.17
C PHE A 40 -2.65 -4.54 -6.89
N ALA A 41 -2.48 -5.04 -5.67
CA ALA A 41 -3.23 -6.17 -5.15
C ALA A 41 -4.24 -5.70 -4.09
N THR A 42 -5.38 -6.36 -4.04
CA THR A 42 -6.40 -6.14 -3.03
C THR A 42 -7.09 -7.44 -2.68
N GLY A 43 -7.70 -7.49 -1.51
CA GLY A 43 -8.47 -8.65 -1.06
C GLY A 43 -8.44 -8.81 0.46
N ARG A 44 -9.49 -9.41 0.99
CA ARG A 44 -9.59 -9.67 2.44
C ARG A 44 -8.79 -10.91 2.88
N ASN A 45 -8.51 -11.82 1.96
CA ASN A 45 -7.71 -13.03 2.16
C ASN A 45 -7.28 -13.60 0.80
N GLU A 46 -6.45 -14.63 0.81
CA GLU A 46 -5.90 -15.28 -0.39
C GLU A 46 -6.98 -15.82 -1.35
N ASN A 47 -8.10 -16.32 -0.82
CA ASN A 47 -9.21 -16.87 -1.62
C ASN A 47 -10.09 -15.78 -2.26
N HIS A 48 -10.00 -14.55 -1.77
CA HIS A 48 -10.78 -13.40 -2.26
C HIS A 48 -9.86 -12.25 -2.62
N ALA A 49 -8.79 -12.58 -3.32
CA ALA A 49 -7.80 -11.64 -3.78
C ALA A 49 -7.99 -11.29 -5.27
N ALA A 50 -7.57 -10.11 -5.63
CA ALA A 50 -7.49 -9.62 -6.98
C ALA A 50 -6.19 -8.85 -7.20
N VAL A 51 -5.64 -8.96 -8.40
CA VAL A 51 -4.51 -8.18 -8.88
C VAL A 51 -4.97 -7.39 -10.10
N ALA A 52 -4.71 -6.11 -10.10
CA ALA A 52 -4.96 -5.24 -11.24
C ALA A 52 -3.63 -4.74 -11.80
N VAL A 53 -3.53 -4.71 -13.13
CA VAL A 53 -2.34 -4.24 -13.86
C VAL A 53 -2.82 -3.32 -14.97
N THR A 54 -2.16 -2.19 -15.16
CA THR A 54 -2.51 -1.25 -16.23
C THR A 54 -1.84 -1.59 -17.55
N GLU A 55 -2.46 -1.19 -18.66
CA GLU A 55 -1.84 -1.30 -19.99
C GLU A 55 -0.54 -0.50 -20.08
N GLY A 56 -0.48 0.66 -19.41
CA GLY A 56 0.73 1.48 -19.30
C GLY A 56 1.89 0.73 -18.65
N LEU A 57 1.64 -0.02 -17.57
CA LEU A 57 2.68 -0.84 -16.93
C LEU A 57 3.16 -1.98 -17.84
N ILE A 58 2.23 -2.66 -18.52
CA ILE A 58 2.55 -3.75 -19.44
C ILE A 58 3.37 -3.25 -20.63
N SER A 59 3.13 -2.01 -21.06
CA SER A 59 3.86 -1.39 -22.18
C SER A 59 5.24 -0.87 -21.78
N LEU A 60 5.40 -0.46 -20.53
CA LEU A 60 6.64 0.12 -20.00
C LEU A 60 7.67 -0.95 -19.60
N LEU A 61 7.22 -2.05 -19.02
CA LEU A 61 8.06 -3.06 -18.39
C LEU A 61 8.22 -4.31 -19.26
N ASP A 62 9.40 -4.92 -19.18
CA ASP A 62 9.60 -6.24 -19.75
C ASP A 62 8.96 -7.34 -18.88
N ARG A 63 8.93 -8.57 -19.41
CA ARG A 63 8.29 -9.71 -18.75
C ARG A 63 8.87 -10.01 -17.36
N ASP A 64 10.18 -9.86 -17.19
CA ASP A 64 10.86 -10.15 -15.94
C ASP A 64 10.59 -9.06 -14.91
N GLU A 65 10.53 -7.81 -15.36
CA GLU A 65 10.16 -6.66 -14.54
C GLU A 65 8.69 -6.74 -14.09
N ILE A 66 7.77 -7.12 -14.99
CA ILE A 66 6.36 -7.40 -14.63
C ILE A 66 6.30 -8.54 -13.61
N ALA A 67 7.11 -9.60 -13.77
CA ALA A 67 7.16 -10.68 -12.79
C ALA A 67 7.62 -10.19 -11.42
N GLY A 68 8.59 -9.29 -11.36
CA GLY A 68 9.05 -8.67 -10.14
C GLY A 68 7.94 -7.88 -9.43
N VAL A 69 7.28 -6.99 -10.17
CA VAL A 69 6.16 -6.17 -9.63
C VAL A 69 5.00 -7.06 -9.17
N ILE A 70 4.56 -8.01 -9.98
CA ILE A 70 3.47 -8.91 -9.60
C ILE A 70 3.88 -9.79 -8.41
N GLY A 71 5.12 -10.24 -8.34
CA GLY A 71 5.65 -10.99 -7.19
C GLY A 71 5.57 -10.18 -5.90
N HIS A 72 5.91 -8.90 -5.94
CA HIS A 72 5.74 -7.96 -4.85
C HIS A 72 4.27 -7.83 -4.43
N GLU A 73 3.36 -7.61 -5.37
CA GLU A 73 1.92 -7.53 -5.11
C GLU A 73 1.33 -8.82 -4.53
N LEU A 74 1.75 -9.99 -5.01
CA LEU A 74 1.32 -11.28 -4.47
C LEU A 74 1.83 -11.52 -3.05
N SER A 75 2.99 -10.94 -2.70
CA SER A 75 3.52 -10.97 -1.35
C SER A 75 2.58 -10.29 -0.35
N HIS A 76 1.99 -9.15 -0.69
CA HIS A 76 1.01 -8.47 0.14
C HIS A 76 -0.25 -9.32 0.40
N ILE A 77 -0.68 -10.11 -0.59
CA ILE A 77 -1.78 -11.06 -0.41
C ILE A 77 -1.36 -12.18 0.55
N ARG A 78 -0.20 -12.81 0.32
CA ARG A 78 0.35 -13.90 1.14
C ARG A 78 0.52 -13.52 2.60
N HIS A 79 0.93 -12.29 2.88
CA HIS A 79 1.17 -11.79 4.23
C HIS A 79 -0.07 -11.15 4.88
N HIS A 80 -1.22 -11.18 4.22
CA HIS A 80 -2.48 -10.60 4.70
C HIS A 80 -2.36 -9.12 5.04
N ASP A 81 -1.58 -8.41 4.25
CA ASP A 81 -1.16 -7.04 4.51
C ASP A 81 -2.34 -6.08 4.64
N THR A 82 -3.33 -6.19 3.79
CA THR A 82 -4.56 -5.38 3.86
C THR A 82 -5.28 -5.56 5.20
N LEU A 83 -5.37 -6.80 5.70
CA LEU A 83 -6.02 -7.08 6.98
C LEU A 83 -5.27 -6.45 8.14
N ILE A 84 -3.94 -6.62 8.18
CA ILE A 84 -3.09 -6.08 9.26
C ILE A 84 -3.18 -4.55 9.30
N MET A 85 -3.11 -3.88 8.12
CA MET A 85 -3.23 -2.42 8.04
C MET A 85 -4.62 -1.93 8.44
N THR A 86 -5.67 -2.64 8.05
CA THR A 86 -7.03 -2.31 8.46
C THR A 86 -7.20 -2.42 9.97
N LEU A 87 -6.69 -3.48 10.58
CA LEU A 87 -6.70 -3.64 12.04
C LEU A 87 -5.90 -2.53 12.74
N ALA A 88 -4.68 -2.24 12.26
CA ALA A 88 -3.85 -1.18 12.82
C ALA A 88 -4.53 0.19 12.73
N ALA A 89 -5.15 0.52 11.58
CA ALA A 89 -5.91 1.75 11.41
C ALA A 89 -7.14 1.82 12.33
N THR A 90 -7.85 0.69 12.50
CA THR A 90 -9.02 0.60 13.38
C THR A 90 -8.62 0.86 14.85
N PHE A 91 -7.54 0.21 15.32
CA PHE A 91 -7.04 0.45 16.68
C PHE A 91 -6.57 1.89 16.88
N ALA A 92 -5.83 2.46 15.92
CA ALA A 92 -5.39 3.84 15.99
C ALA A 92 -6.57 4.81 16.07
N THR A 93 -7.61 4.55 15.26
CA THR A 93 -8.86 5.34 15.28
C THR A 93 -9.58 5.21 16.63
N ALA A 94 -9.72 4.00 17.16
CA ALA A 94 -10.35 3.77 18.47
C ALA A 94 -9.61 4.51 19.59
N ILE A 95 -8.27 4.46 19.60
CA ILE A 95 -7.45 5.20 20.56
C ILE A 95 -7.67 6.70 20.44
N SER A 96 -7.75 7.23 19.22
CA SER A 96 -8.01 8.65 18.97
C SER A 96 -9.39 9.08 19.45
N TYR A 97 -10.41 8.25 19.25
CA TYR A 97 -11.77 8.51 19.78
C TYR A 97 -11.81 8.50 21.31
N LEU A 98 -11.13 7.55 21.95
CA LEU A 98 -11.04 7.50 23.41
C LEU A 98 -10.32 8.73 23.98
N ALA A 99 -9.24 9.17 23.33
CA ALA A 99 -8.52 10.39 23.71
C ALA A 99 -9.42 11.63 23.57
N GLN A 100 -10.20 11.75 22.50
CA GLN A 100 -11.16 12.83 22.32
C GLN A 100 -12.28 12.78 23.37
N ALA A 101 -12.86 11.61 23.63
CA ALA A 101 -13.89 11.45 24.66
C ALA A 101 -13.38 11.84 26.04
N ALA A 102 -12.16 11.46 26.43
CA ALA A 102 -11.52 11.86 27.66
C ALA A 102 -11.31 13.38 27.72
N GLN A 103 -10.96 14.01 26.61
CA GLN A 103 -10.84 15.46 26.49
C GLN A 103 -12.17 16.18 26.73
N TRP A 104 -13.24 15.72 26.06
CA TRP A 104 -14.58 16.27 26.28
C TRP A 104 -15.05 16.09 27.74
N ALA A 105 -14.82 14.91 28.31
CA ALA A 105 -15.13 14.66 29.72
C ALA A 105 -14.35 15.58 30.67
N ALA A 106 -13.10 15.88 30.40
CA ALA A 106 -12.28 16.81 31.17
C ALA A 106 -12.79 18.27 31.07
N ILE A 107 -13.25 18.69 29.87
CA ILE A 107 -13.74 20.05 29.63
C ILE A 107 -15.13 20.25 30.23
N PHE A 108 -16.05 19.30 30.04
CA PHE A 108 -17.45 19.43 30.45
C PHE A 108 -17.78 18.72 31.74
N GLY A 109 -16.97 17.75 32.21
CA GLY A 109 -17.15 17.02 33.46
C GLY A 109 -16.66 17.76 34.72
N SER A 110 -16.04 18.89 34.57
CA SER A 110 -15.42 19.71 35.64
C SER A 110 -16.41 20.40 36.62
N GLY A 111 -17.71 20.01 36.56
CA GLY A 111 -18.77 20.64 37.35
C GLY A 111 -19.19 19.96 38.65
N ARG A 112 -18.69 18.78 38.99
CA ARG A 112 -19.14 18.03 40.17
C ARG A 112 -18.11 17.01 40.65
N ASP A 113 -17.03 17.43 41.26
CA ASP A 113 -16.49 16.68 42.41
C ASP A 113 -15.27 17.41 42.97
N SER A 114 -15.46 17.94 44.16
CA SER A 114 -14.48 18.64 45.00
C SER A 114 -13.59 17.64 45.73
N GLU A 115 -12.95 16.72 45.06
CA GLU A 115 -11.90 15.89 45.66
C GLU A 115 -10.69 15.75 44.76
N GLY A 116 -9.74 16.66 44.94
CA GLY A 116 -8.30 16.42 44.87
C GLY A 116 -7.68 15.87 43.60
N ARG A 117 -8.36 15.76 42.45
CA ARG A 117 -7.74 15.36 41.19
C ARG A 117 -7.27 16.60 40.44
N SER A 118 -6.03 16.97 40.68
CA SER A 118 -5.33 17.99 39.92
C SER A 118 -5.49 17.68 38.43
N ASN A 119 -6.38 18.40 37.74
CA ASN A 119 -6.41 18.44 36.27
C ASN A 119 -5.11 19.10 35.82
N ASN A 120 -4.06 18.30 35.71
CA ASN A 120 -2.79 18.79 35.21
C ASN A 120 -2.96 19.11 33.71
N PRO A 121 -3.01 20.38 33.30
CA PRO A 121 -3.21 20.76 31.90
C PRO A 121 -2.12 20.18 31.00
N PHE A 122 -0.94 19.95 31.56
CA PHE A 122 0.16 19.30 30.78
C PHE A 122 -0.14 17.83 30.50
N ALA A 123 -0.79 17.10 31.38
CA ALA A 123 -1.20 15.72 31.16
C ALA A 123 -2.27 15.64 30.07
N LEU A 124 -3.20 16.58 30.04
CA LEU A 124 -4.24 16.69 28.99
C LEU A 124 -3.63 16.99 27.62
N ILE A 125 -2.75 18.00 27.55
CA ILE A 125 -2.03 18.38 26.31
C ILE A 125 -1.17 17.20 25.83
N ALA A 126 -0.46 16.52 26.72
CA ALA A 126 0.35 15.36 26.38
C ALA A 126 -0.51 14.24 25.76
N THR A 127 -1.66 13.95 26.33
CA THR A 127 -2.58 12.93 25.79
C THR A 127 -3.11 13.32 24.40
N ILE A 128 -3.46 14.58 24.20
CA ILE A 128 -4.00 15.09 22.94
C ILE A 128 -2.97 15.03 21.81
N ILE A 129 -1.71 15.29 22.09
CA ILE A 129 -0.64 15.37 21.10
C ILE A 129 0.10 14.03 20.97
N ILE A 130 0.48 13.41 22.08
CA ILE A 130 1.36 12.25 22.09
C ILE A 130 0.63 11.00 21.58
N ALA A 131 -0.65 10.78 21.93
CA ALA A 131 -1.35 9.58 21.52
C ALA A 131 -1.56 9.49 20.00
N PRO A 132 -2.04 10.52 19.26
CA PRO A 132 -2.11 10.49 17.80
C PRO A 132 -0.74 10.38 17.15
N LEU A 133 0.28 11.05 17.69
CA LEU A 133 1.64 11.00 17.15
C LEU A 133 2.22 9.58 17.30
N ALA A 134 2.06 8.95 18.46
CA ALA A 134 2.49 7.58 18.68
C ALA A 134 1.77 6.60 17.75
N ALA A 135 0.46 6.75 17.56
CA ALA A 135 -0.32 5.94 16.63
C ALA A 135 0.18 6.09 15.19
N SER A 136 0.50 7.30 14.75
CA SER A 136 1.06 7.58 13.42
C SER A 136 2.43 6.93 13.23
N LEU A 137 3.29 7.02 14.24
CA LEU A 137 4.63 6.41 14.19
C LEU A 137 4.57 4.89 14.10
N VAL A 138 3.65 4.26 14.85
CA VAL A 138 3.43 2.82 14.79
C VAL A 138 2.93 2.41 13.40
N GLN A 139 1.96 3.13 12.82
CA GLN A 139 1.48 2.86 11.47
C GLN A 139 2.58 3.00 10.41
N MET A 140 3.42 4.03 10.52
CA MET A 140 4.56 4.24 9.63
C MET A 140 5.60 3.12 9.74
N ALA A 141 5.92 2.70 10.95
CA ALA A 141 6.87 1.60 11.19
C ALA A 141 6.35 0.28 10.61
N LEU A 142 5.06 -0.02 10.81
CA LEU A 142 4.39 -1.18 10.22
C LEU A 142 4.42 -1.12 8.70
N SER A 143 4.08 0.01 8.08
CA SER A 143 4.10 0.18 6.63
C SER A 143 5.49 -0.10 6.05
N ARG A 144 6.54 0.52 6.59
CA ARG A 144 7.92 0.29 6.14
C ARG A 144 8.38 -1.15 6.28
N SER A 145 8.09 -1.78 7.41
CA SER A 145 8.46 -3.18 7.64
C SER A 145 7.83 -4.10 6.60
N ARG A 146 6.62 -3.78 6.18
CA ARG A 146 5.85 -4.59 5.22
C ARG A 146 6.33 -4.41 3.80
N GLU A 147 6.67 -3.18 3.38
CA GLU A 147 7.30 -2.94 2.09
C GLU A 147 8.62 -3.72 1.98
N PHE A 148 9.45 -3.69 3.02
CA PHE A 148 10.69 -4.46 3.05
C PHE A 148 10.45 -5.98 2.95
N MET A 149 9.42 -6.49 3.64
CA MET A 149 9.02 -7.90 3.54
C MET A 149 8.44 -8.24 2.16
N ALA A 150 7.69 -7.32 1.56
CA ALA A 150 7.11 -7.49 0.23
C ALA A 150 8.19 -7.53 -0.85
N ASP A 151 9.21 -6.67 -0.75
CA ASP A 151 10.36 -6.68 -1.65
C ASP A 151 11.14 -8.01 -1.55
N ALA A 152 11.44 -8.46 -0.33
CA ALA A 152 12.15 -9.71 -0.12
C ALA A 152 11.36 -10.93 -0.62
N SER A 153 10.08 -11.03 -0.26
CA SER A 153 9.20 -12.13 -0.69
C SER A 153 8.87 -12.05 -2.17
N GLY A 154 8.70 -10.86 -2.72
CA GLY A 154 8.49 -10.63 -4.16
C GLY A 154 9.69 -11.09 -4.99
N ALA A 155 10.91 -10.82 -4.50
CA ALA A 155 12.14 -11.32 -5.09
C ALA A 155 12.20 -12.86 -5.06
N GLU A 156 11.79 -13.49 -3.97
CA GLU A 156 11.70 -14.96 -3.85
C GLU A 156 10.64 -15.52 -4.81
N ILE A 157 9.43 -14.97 -4.81
CA ILE A 157 8.31 -15.42 -5.64
C ILE A 157 8.64 -15.32 -7.14
N SER A 158 9.25 -14.22 -7.55
CA SER A 158 9.63 -14.00 -8.96
C SER A 158 10.91 -14.74 -9.35
N GLY A 159 11.78 -15.05 -8.38
CA GLY A 159 13.13 -15.54 -8.63
C GLY A 159 14.06 -14.53 -9.29
N LYS A 160 13.68 -13.24 -9.33
CA LYS A 160 14.35 -12.18 -10.10
C LYS A 160 14.48 -10.87 -9.33
N PRO A 161 15.29 -10.81 -8.26
CA PRO A 161 15.37 -9.62 -7.40
C PRO A 161 15.80 -8.35 -8.14
N LEU A 162 16.71 -8.45 -9.10
CA LEU A 162 17.17 -7.30 -9.89
C LEU A 162 16.11 -6.77 -10.87
N ALA A 163 15.15 -7.60 -11.27
CA ALA A 163 14.07 -7.19 -12.16
C ALA A 163 13.08 -6.26 -11.45
N LEU A 164 12.74 -6.54 -10.18
CA LEU A 164 11.93 -5.64 -9.37
C LEU A 164 12.62 -4.27 -9.20
N ALA A 165 13.91 -4.25 -8.90
CA ALA A 165 14.66 -3.00 -8.76
C ALA A 165 14.65 -2.17 -10.06
N ARG A 166 14.83 -2.81 -11.22
CA ARG A 166 14.76 -2.13 -12.52
C ARG A 166 13.34 -1.61 -12.82
N ALA A 167 12.31 -2.40 -12.48
CA ALA A 167 10.92 -1.99 -12.65
C ALA A 167 10.61 -0.72 -11.85
N LEU A 168 10.98 -0.68 -10.57
CA LEU A 168 10.79 0.49 -9.71
C LEU A 168 11.51 1.72 -10.26
N GLN A 169 12.74 1.56 -10.73
CA GLN A 169 13.47 2.66 -11.36
C GLN A 169 12.79 3.22 -12.61
N LYS A 170 12.23 2.35 -13.47
CA LYS A 170 11.48 2.77 -14.66
C LYS A 170 10.17 3.47 -14.29
N LEU A 171 9.48 2.98 -13.27
CA LEU A 171 8.25 3.58 -12.77
C LEU A 171 8.49 4.99 -12.21
N ASP A 172 9.53 5.18 -11.41
CA ASP A 172 9.92 6.49 -10.87
C ASP A 172 10.22 7.49 -12.00
N LEU A 173 10.98 7.08 -13.00
CA LEU A 173 11.30 7.94 -14.15
C LEU A 173 10.04 8.29 -14.95
N SER A 174 9.12 7.36 -15.11
CA SER A 174 7.84 7.60 -15.81
C SER A 174 6.96 8.60 -15.08
N LEU A 175 6.88 8.53 -13.75
CA LEU A 175 6.11 9.47 -12.94
C LEU A 175 6.65 10.90 -13.00
N ILE A 176 7.98 11.06 -13.07
CA ILE A 176 8.63 12.38 -13.22
C ILE A 176 8.24 13.00 -14.56
N HIS A 177 8.22 12.24 -15.66
CA HIS A 177 7.85 12.73 -16.99
C HIS A 177 6.37 13.12 -17.11
N ILE A 178 5.48 12.43 -16.38
CA ILE A 178 4.04 12.76 -16.38
C ILE A 178 3.76 14.03 -15.56
N SER A 179 4.58 14.34 -14.58
CA SER A 179 4.42 15.52 -13.71
C SER A 179 5.13 16.79 -14.22
N GLU A 180 5.93 16.73 -15.28
CA GLU A 180 6.46 17.93 -15.91
C GLU A 180 5.36 18.62 -16.75
N PRO A 181 4.92 19.83 -16.37
CA PRO A 181 4.01 20.59 -17.22
C PRO A 181 4.71 20.88 -18.55
N THR A 182 4.10 20.46 -19.65
CA THR A 182 4.53 20.80 -21.01
C THR A 182 4.80 22.31 -21.08
N ARG A 183 6.08 22.67 -21.16
CA ARG A 183 6.49 24.06 -21.36
C ARG A 183 5.85 24.53 -22.67
N PRO A 184 5.06 25.62 -22.67
CA PRO A 184 4.49 26.12 -23.92
C PRO A 184 5.63 26.44 -24.88
N GLU A 185 5.58 25.90 -26.09
CA GLU A 185 6.49 26.28 -27.19
C GLU A 185 6.39 27.81 -27.40
N PRO A 186 7.50 28.55 -27.49
CA PRO A 186 7.45 29.95 -27.79
C PRO A 186 6.84 30.15 -29.17
N ILE A 187 5.76 30.89 -29.22
CA ILE A 187 5.11 31.31 -30.46
C ILE A 187 6.08 32.25 -31.19
N SER A 188 6.61 31.80 -32.30
CA SER A 188 7.43 32.58 -33.23
C SER A 188 6.57 33.46 -34.13
#